data_b2e19653f0401544c6073f57e22c029e
#
_entry.id   b2e19653f0401544c6073f57e22c029e
#
_cell.length_a   1.000
_cell.length_b   1.000
_cell.length_c   1.000
_cell.angle_alpha   90.00
_cell.angle_beta   90.00
_cell.angle_gamma   90.00
#
_symmetry.space_group_name_H-M   'P 1'
#
loop_
_entity.id
_entity.type
_entity.pdbx_description
1 polymer ?
#
loop_
_entity_poly.entity_id
_entity_poly.type
_entity_poly.pdbx_seq_one_letter_code
_entity_poly.pdbx_strand_id
1 'polypeptide(L)'
;MFIPQSQQKDGGRAVFGMCALLAVVVLLVFGRTIQCEFINYDDDQYFFADPQVQAGLTWDGVAWAFQTGQTSNWHPLTWLSLMLDVELFGPGPMGPHLTNMLLHAAGTVLLFLLLNQMTSAYWRSALVAALFALHPLHVESVAWVSERKDVLSGLFFMLTLRAYARYAQKKSRADYWLALVFFALGLMSKPMLVTLPFVMLLLDWWPLRRFSPSPPDGQPATLGRLALEKLPFLALSVVSSAATLVKQKRAMLSLVNIPMGIRAVNAIVTYVRYLLKMFWPVNLAIPYPHPGYWPFVHLCLSAGLIVWVSLAVMRAG
;
A
#
# COMPACT_ATOMS: atom_id res chain seq x y z
N MET A 1 -33.36 7.18 -16.41
CA MET A 1 -34.14 6.74 -15.24
C MET A 1 -33.74 7.63 -14.07
N PHE A 2 -34.59 8.63 -13.73
CA PHE A 2 -34.32 9.58 -12.64
C PHE A 2 -34.52 8.86 -11.30
N ILE A 3 -33.46 8.73 -10.53
CA ILE A 3 -33.53 8.23 -9.13
C ILE A 3 -34.12 9.38 -8.29
N PRO A 4 -35.16 9.15 -7.50
CA PRO A 4 -35.75 10.19 -6.64
C PRO A 4 -34.69 10.73 -5.66
N GLN A 5 -34.71 12.04 -5.39
CA GLN A 5 -33.74 12.72 -4.48
C GLN A 5 -33.71 12.13 -3.06
N SER A 6 -34.80 11.51 -2.59
CA SER A 6 -34.88 10.81 -1.32
C SER A 6 -33.97 9.57 -1.29
N GLN A 7 -33.98 8.74 -2.33
CA GLN A 7 -33.09 7.56 -2.43
C GLN A 7 -31.60 7.94 -2.53
N GLN A 8 -31.28 9.09 -3.11
CA GLN A 8 -29.90 9.58 -3.21
C GLN A 8 -29.38 10.10 -1.86
N LYS A 9 -30.25 10.69 -1.02
CA LYS A 9 -29.91 11.10 0.36
C LYS A 9 -29.70 9.90 1.29
N ASP A 10 -30.52 8.87 1.17
CA ASP A 10 -30.41 7.66 1.99
C ASP A 10 -29.14 6.86 1.65
N GLY A 11 -28.79 6.80 0.37
CA GLY A 11 -27.52 6.19 -0.07
C GLY A 11 -26.27 6.89 0.50
N GLY A 12 -26.28 8.23 0.57
CA GLY A 12 -25.19 9.01 1.16
C GLY A 12 -25.01 8.78 2.66
N ARG A 13 -26.12 8.72 3.40
CA ARG A 13 -26.12 8.42 4.85
C ARG A 13 -25.60 7.02 5.15
N ALA A 14 -26.02 6.03 4.35
CA ALA A 14 -25.55 4.66 4.50
C ALA A 14 -24.03 4.54 4.24
N VAL A 15 -23.51 5.20 3.20
CA VAL A 15 -22.07 5.25 2.91
C VAL A 15 -21.31 5.92 4.06
N PHE A 16 -21.77 7.04 4.58
CA PHE A 16 -21.15 7.72 5.71
C PHE A 16 -21.17 6.86 6.96
N GLY A 17 -22.30 6.21 7.27
CA GLY A 17 -22.42 5.29 8.40
C GLY A 17 -21.43 4.12 8.32
N MET A 18 -21.24 3.54 7.11
CA MET A 18 -20.25 2.47 6.90
C MET A 18 -18.82 2.97 7.07
N CYS A 19 -18.48 4.16 6.56
CA CYS A 19 -17.16 4.77 6.76
C CYS A 19 -16.87 4.98 8.25
N ALA A 20 -17.86 5.51 9.00
CA ALA A 20 -17.72 5.71 10.44
C ALA A 20 -17.57 4.38 11.18
N LEU A 21 -18.36 3.36 10.83
CA LEU A 21 -18.27 2.02 11.41
C LEU A 21 -16.88 1.41 11.20
N LEU A 22 -16.38 1.42 9.95
CA LEU A 22 -15.06 0.88 9.62
C LEU A 22 -13.94 1.61 10.38
N ALA A 23 -14.00 2.93 10.46
CA ALA A 23 -13.03 3.72 11.24
C ALA A 23 -13.09 3.35 12.73
N VAL A 24 -14.28 3.30 13.34
CA VAL A 24 -14.45 2.92 14.74
C VAL A 24 -13.93 1.52 15.02
N VAL A 25 -14.19 0.56 14.15
CA VAL A 25 -13.70 -0.82 14.31
C VAL A 25 -12.16 -0.85 14.32
N VAL A 26 -11.48 -0.12 13.42
CA VAL A 26 -10.00 0.00 13.43
C VAL A 26 -9.53 0.61 14.75
N LEU A 27 -10.17 1.71 15.22
CA LEU A 27 -9.80 2.38 16.46
C LEU A 27 -9.97 1.48 17.68
N LEU A 28 -11.02 0.66 17.72
CA LEU A 28 -11.25 -0.29 18.82
C LEU A 28 -10.22 -1.43 18.84
N VAL A 29 -9.90 -1.98 17.67
CA VAL A 29 -8.98 -3.14 17.57
C VAL A 29 -7.53 -2.71 17.81
N PHE A 30 -7.10 -1.61 17.20
CA PHE A 30 -5.73 -1.12 17.31
C PHE A 30 -5.53 -0.08 18.42
N GLY A 31 -6.58 0.36 19.11
CA GLY A 31 -6.50 1.41 20.13
C GLY A 31 -5.50 1.14 21.26
N ARG A 32 -5.25 -0.13 21.59
CA ARG A 32 -4.25 -0.50 22.59
C ARG A 32 -2.81 -0.21 22.16
N THR A 33 -2.53 -0.08 20.85
CA THR A 33 -1.17 0.22 20.36
C THR A 33 -0.67 1.56 20.87
N ILE A 34 -1.57 2.52 21.18
CA ILE A 34 -1.21 3.83 21.73
C ILE A 34 -0.46 3.72 23.08
N GLN A 35 -0.65 2.61 23.79
CA GLN A 35 -0.02 2.33 25.09
C GLN A 35 1.23 1.46 24.95
N CYS A 36 1.61 1.06 23.73
CA CYS A 36 2.81 0.28 23.49
C CYS A 36 4.06 1.17 23.54
N GLU A 37 5.15 0.57 23.99
CA GLU A 37 6.48 1.16 23.94
C GLU A 37 7.12 0.94 22.56
N PHE A 38 8.22 1.65 22.30
CA PHE A 38 9.06 1.38 21.12
C PHE A 38 9.66 -0.01 21.16
N ILE A 39 9.84 -0.61 20.00
CA ILE A 39 10.52 -1.90 19.84
C ILE A 39 12.01 -1.60 19.54
N ASN A 40 12.92 -2.26 20.25
CA ASN A 40 14.36 -2.16 19.95
C ASN A 40 14.74 -2.98 18.70
N TYR A 41 14.06 -2.67 17.61
CA TYR A 41 14.28 -3.22 16.26
C TYR A 41 13.81 -2.17 15.26
N ASP A 42 14.75 -1.45 14.66
CA ASP A 42 14.55 -0.32 13.74
C ASP A 42 13.92 0.96 14.34
N ASP A 43 13.08 0.91 15.40
CA ASP A 43 12.46 2.12 15.97
C ASP A 43 13.50 3.09 16.55
N ASP A 44 14.66 2.56 16.99
CA ASP A 44 15.80 3.36 17.38
C ASP A 44 16.31 4.21 16.21
N GLN A 45 16.49 3.61 15.04
CA GLN A 45 17.04 4.24 13.86
C GLN A 45 16.01 5.15 13.14
N TYR A 46 14.71 4.84 13.29
CA TYR A 46 13.66 5.58 12.63
C TYR A 46 13.09 6.72 13.49
N PHE A 47 13.15 6.60 14.81
CA PHE A 47 12.46 7.55 15.66
C PHE A 47 13.28 7.99 16.88
N PHE A 48 13.39 7.17 17.94
CA PHE A 48 13.78 7.68 19.26
C PHE A 48 15.30 7.98 19.41
N ALA A 49 16.18 7.38 18.60
CA ALA A 49 17.62 7.68 18.65
C ALA A 49 18.08 8.54 17.45
N ASP A 50 17.21 8.89 16.51
CA ASP A 50 17.55 9.74 15.38
C ASP A 50 17.44 11.23 15.74
N PRO A 51 18.57 11.98 15.77
CA PRO A 51 18.54 13.38 16.19
C PRO A 51 17.80 14.29 15.22
N GLN A 52 17.72 13.94 13.92
CA GLN A 52 17.00 14.74 12.93
C GLN A 52 15.49 14.60 13.11
N VAL A 53 15.03 13.40 13.40
CA VAL A 53 13.61 13.14 13.69
C VAL A 53 13.22 13.77 15.03
N GLN A 54 14.07 13.62 16.07
CA GLN A 54 13.82 14.18 17.41
C GLN A 54 13.83 15.71 17.44
N ALA A 55 14.45 16.37 16.47
CA ALA A 55 14.39 17.82 16.33
C ALA A 55 13.04 18.36 15.81
N GLY A 56 12.11 17.48 15.41
CA GLY A 56 10.84 17.89 14.80
C GLY A 56 11.00 18.41 13.37
N LEU A 57 10.00 19.17 12.89
CA LEU A 57 9.99 19.74 11.54
C LEU A 57 10.88 21.00 11.46
N THR A 58 12.12 20.81 11.07
CA THR A 58 13.07 21.91 10.77
C THR A 58 13.40 21.95 9.29
N TRP A 59 13.86 23.12 8.77
CA TRP A 59 14.27 23.23 7.37
C TRP A 59 15.46 22.31 7.05
N ASP A 60 16.40 22.17 7.99
CA ASP A 60 17.54 21.24 7.86
C ASP A 60 17.06 19.78 7.85
N GLY A 61 16.10 19.43 8.72
CA GLY A 61 15.47 18.12 8.74
C GLY A 61 14.73 17.79 7.42
N VAL A 62 14.02 18.76 6.85
CA VAL A 62 13.39 18.60 5.51
C VAL A 62 14.45 18.33 4.46
N ALA A 63 15.50 19.14 4.38
CA ALA A 63 16.59 18.94 3.41
C ALA A 63 17.28 17.56 3.61
N TRP A 64 17.53 17.18 4.86
CA TRP A 64 18.09 15.88 5.22
C TRP A 64 17.19 14.71 4.77
N ALA A 65 15.89 14.78 4.98
CA ALA A 65 14.94 13.73 4.61
C ALA A 65 15.02 13.36 3.12
N PHE A 66 15.23 14.33 2.24
CA PHE A 66 15.39 14.10 0.79
C PHE A 66 16.78 13.57 0.41
N GLN A 67 17.80 13.85 1.20
CA GLN A 67 19.21 13.51 0.89
C GLN A 67 19.66 12.23 1.56
N THR A 68 19.06 11.87 2.72
CA THR A 68 19.50 10.73 3.51
C THR A 68 19.35 9.40 2.77
N GLY A 69 20.23 8.47 3.08
CA GLY A 69 20.13 7.05 2.74
C GLY A 69 20.20 6.19 3.99
N GLN A 70 19.90 6.78 5.14
CA GLN A 70 19.81 6.07 6.41
C GLN A 70 18.81 4.92 6.27
N THR A 71 19.07 3.81 6.97
CA THR A 71 18.30 2.56 6.84
C THR A 71 18.27 1.98 5.41
N SER A 72 19.18 2.40 4.52
CA SER A 72 19.30 1.92 3.13
C SER A 72 18.02 2.10 2.28
N ASN A 73 17.20 3.08 2.61
CA ASN A 73 15.96 3.40 1.90
C ASN A 73 15.88 4.89 1.52
N TRP A 74 15.10 5.19 0.47
CA TRP A 74 14.75 6.56 0.10
C TRP A 74 13.24 6.73 0.28
N HIS A 75 12.84 7.31 1.40
CA HIS A 75 11.43 7.55 1.76
C HIS A 75 11.25 8.86 2.54
N PRO A 76 11.54 10.00 1.87
CA PRO A 76 11.54 11.31 2.53
C PRO A 76 10.24 11.64 3.23
N LEU A 77 9.09 11.26 2.66
CA LEU A 77 7.79 11.58 3.27
C LEU A 77 7.53 10.81 4.56
N THR A 78 8.09 9.61 4.69
CA THR A 78 8.06 8.85 5.96
C THR A 78 8.83 9.60 7.05
N TRP A 79 10.04 10.08 6.75
CA TRP A 79 10.82 10.89 7.68
C TRP A 79 10.08 12.15 8.11
N LEU A 80 9.53 12.90 7.15
CA LEU A 80 8.75 14.11 7.45
C LEU A 80 7.50 13.80 8.30
N SER A 81 6.86 12.67 8.06
CA SER A 81 5.70 12.22 8.87
C SER A 81 6.10 11.90 10.31
N LEU A 82 7.28 11.31 10.54
CA LEU A 82 7.78 11.01 11.88
C LEU A 82 8.24 12.30 12.61
N MET A 83 8.90 13.23 11.91
CA MET A 83 9.23 14.56 12.44
C MET A 83 7.96 15.34 12.84
N LEU A 84 6.90 15.23 12.05
CA LEU A 84 5.61 15.84 12.37
C LEU A 84 5.00 15.25 13.65
N ASP A 85 5.14 13.95 13.88
CA ASP A 85 4.69 13.34 15.13
C ASP A 85 5.43 13.92 16.35
N VAL A 86 6.75 14.13 16.25
CA VAL A 86 7.52 14.76 17.33
C VAL A 86 7.06 16.19 17.58
N GLU A 87 6.78 16.95 16.51
CA GLU A 87 6.29 18.33 16.61
C GLU A 87 4.91 18.42 17.30
N LEU A 88 4.01 17.47 17.01
CA LEU A 88 2.63 17.49 17.49
C LEU A 88 2.46 16.84 18.87
N PHE A 89 3.19 15.77 19.13
CA PHE A 89 2.96 14.89 20.28
C PHE A 89 4.19 14.76 21.19
N GLY A 90 5.35 15.32 20.80
CA GLY A 90 6.62 15.12 21.50
C GLY A 90 7.30 13.78 21.15
N PRO A 91 8.43 13.46 21.83
CA PRO A 91 9.29 12.34 21.47
C PRO A 91 8.80 10.97 21.95
N GLY A 92 7.63 10.89 22.57
CA GLY A 92 7.08 9.65 23.12
C GLY A 92 6.44 8.72 22.08
N PRO A 93 6.20 7.44 22.44
CA PRO A 93 5.68 6.43 21.49
C PRO A 93 4.20 6.65 21.14
N MET A 94 3.42 7.34 21.95
CA MET A 94 1.98 7.53 21.77
C MET A 94 1.63 8.18 20.42
N GLY A 95 2.34 9.25 20.05
CA GLY A 95 2.11 10.00 18.81
C GLY A 95 2.25 9.14 17.55
N PRO A 96 3.40 8.49 17.34
CA PRO A 96 3.61 7.61 16.19
C PRO A 96 2.61 6.46 16.09
N HIS A 97 2.27 5.80 17.20
CA HIS A 97 1.25 4.74 17.20
C HIS A 97 -0.14 5.27 16.84
N LEU A 98 -0.53 6.42 17.40
CA LEU A 98 -1.80 7.07 17.05
C LEU A 98 -1.87 7.40 15.55
N THR A 99 -0.83 7.99 15.01
CA THR A 99 -0.78 8.35 13.59
C THR A 99 -0.84 7.11 12.70
N ASN A 100 -0.12 6.03 13.01
CA ASN A 100 -0.21 4.77 12.24
C ASN A 100 -1.64 4.22 12.23
N MET A 101 -2.29 4.18 13.37
CA MET A 101 -3.67 3.72 13.50
C MET A 101 -4.65 4.60 12.69
N LEU A 102 -4.50 5.92 12.74
CA LEU A 102 -5.34 6.86 11.96
C LEU A 102 -5.12 6.71 10.46
N LEU A 103 -3.87 6.53 10.01
CA LEU A 103 -3.54 6.28 8.60
C LEU A 103 -4.16 4.96 8.12
N HIS A 104 -4.13 3.90 8.93
CA HIS A 104 -4.78 2.63 8.62
C HIS A 104 -6.30 2.75 8.55
N ALA A 105 -6.92 3.47 9.50
CA ALA A 105 -8.35 3.76 9.47
C ALA A 105 -8.75 4.53 8.20
N ALA A 106 -7.99 5.57 7.85
CA ALA A 106 -8.22 6.35 6.63
C ALA A 106 -8.04 5.49 5.36
N GLY A 107 -7.00 4.65 5.31
CA GLY A 107 -6.77 3.70 4.22
C GLY A 107 -7.92 2.70 4.06
N THR A 108 -8.44 2.17 5.17
CA THR A 108 -9.61 1.28 5.20
C THR A 108 -10.86 1.95 4.64
N VAL A 109 -11.16 3.17 5.09
CA VAL A 109 -12.31 3.95 4.59
C VAL A 109 -12.14 4.24 3.09
N LEU A 110 -10.95 4.62 2.66
CA LEU A 110 -10.66 4.87 1.25
C LEU A 110 -10.80 3.61 0.40
N LEU A 111 -10.41 2.44 0.89
CA LEU A 111 -10.59 1.16 0.21
C LEU A 111 -12.10 0.87 -0.01
N PHE A 112 -12.91 1.02 1.02
CA PHE A 112 -14.37 0.89 0.89
C PHE A 112 -14.94 1.84 -0.16
N LEU A 113 -14.57 3.12 -0.08
CA LEU A 113 -15.06 4.15 -1.00
C LEU A 113 -14.60 3.90 -2.45
N LEU A 114 -13.36 3.44 -2.64
CA LEU A 114 -12.80 3.08 -3.95
C LEU A 114 -13.56 1.91 -4.58
N LEU A 115 -13.71 0.81 -3.84
CA LEU A 115 -14.40 -0.39 -4.33
C LEU A 115 -15.87 -0.10 -4.61
N ASN A 116 -16.55 0.61 -3.72
CA ASN A 116 -17.94 1.00 -3.92
C ASN A 116 -18.11 1.93 -5.13
N GLN A 117 -17.17 2.87 -5.34
CA GLN A 117 -17.17 3.76 -6.52
C GLN A 117 -17.00 2.97 -7.83
N MET A 118 -16.12 1.97 -7.86
CA MET A 118 -15.80 1.22 -9.07
C MET A 118 -16.85 0.14 -9.40
N THR A 119 -17.45 -0.48 -8.39
CA THR A 119 -18.29 -1.67 -8.56
C THR A 119 -19.76 -1.45 -8.25
N SER A 120 -20.11 -0.38 -7.53
CA SER A 120 -21.46 -0.12 -6.96
C SER A 120 -21.95 -1.26 -6.06
N ALA A 121 -21.06 -2.13 -5.58
CA ALA A 121 -21.39 -3.30 -4.77
C ALA A 121 -21.14 -3.00 -3.27
N TYR A 122 -22.04 -2.23 -2.66
CA TYR A 122 -21.92 -1.70 -1.31
C TYR A 122 -21.45 -2.74 -0.26
N TRP A 123 -22.21 -3.84 -0.10
CA TRP A 123 -21.90 -4.85 0.92
C TRP A 123 -20.62 -5.64 0.64
N ARG A 124 -20.33 -5.93 -0.64
CA ARG A 124 -19.08 -6.60 -1.02
C ARG A 124 -17.88 -5.68 -0.76
N SER A 125 -18.01 -4.40 -1.08
CA SER A 125 -16.97 -3.39 -0.80
C SER A 125 -16.75 -3.24 0.71
N ALA A 126 -17.82 -3.23 1.51
CA ALA A 126 -17.75 -3.17 2.97
C ALA A 126 -17.07 -4.41 3.55
N LEU A 127 -17.41 -5.62 3.07
CA LEU A 127 -16.78 -6.86 3.51
C LEU A 127 -15.27 -6.86 3.23
N VAL A 128 -14.85 -6.49 2.01
CA VAL A 128 -13.43 -6.44 1.65
C VAL A 128 -12.68 -5.41 2.51
N ALA A 129 -13.27 -4.24 2.74
CA ALA A 129 -12.67 -3.22 3.59
C ALA A 129 -12.59 -3.66 5.06
N ALA A 130 -13.60 -4.39 5.57
CA ALA A 130 -13.58 -4.94 6.92
C ALA A 130 -12.52 -6.05 7.07
N LEU A 131 -12.37 -6.93 6.09
CA LEU A 131 -11.30 -7.93 6.07
C LEU A 131 -9.92 -7.27 6.06
N PHE A 132 -9.73 -6.25 5.23
CA PHE A 132 -8.49 -5.45 5.23
C PHE A 132 -8.25 -4.80 6.59
N ALA A 133 -9.27 -4.15 7.16
CA ALA A 133 -9.18 -3.46 8.45
C ALA A 133 -8.68 -4.35 9.59
N LEU A 134 -9.17 -5.60 9.63
CA LEU A 134 -9.02 -6.51 10.78
C LEU A 134 -8.01 -7.63 10.54
N HIS A 135 -7.39 -7.69 9.36
CA HIS A 135 -6.53 -8.81 9.03
C HIS A 135 -5.26 -8.81 9.91
N PRO A 136 -4.90 -9.93 10.54
CA PRO A 136 -3.73 -10.00 11.43
C PRO A 136 -2.39 -9.63 10.78
N LEU A 137 -2.26 -9.75 9.46
CA LEU A 137 -1.06 -9.30 8.73
C LEU A 137 -0.84 -7.78 8.81
N HIS A 138 -1.87 -6.98 9.12
CA HIS A 138 -1.72 -5.54 9.27
C HIS A 138 -1.25 -5.09 10.67
N VAL A 139 -1.19 -6.03 11.62
CA VAL A 139 -0.70 -5.72 12.98
C VAL A 139 0.73 -5.18 12.92
N GLU A 140 1.60 -5.79 12.12
CA GLU A 140 2.97 -5.32 11.91
C GLU A 140 2.99 -3.88 11.39
N SER A 141 2.27 -3.60 10.30
CA SER A 141 2.27 -2.28 9.67
C SER A 141 1.64 -1.18 10.53
N VAL A 142 0.70 -1.53 11.45
CA VAL A 142 -0.01 -0.55 12.27
C VAL A 142 0.65 -0.36 13.64
N ALA A 143 1.05 -1.46 14.29
CA ALA A 143 1.57 -1.41 15.64
C ALA A 143 3.06 -1.08 15.72
N TRP A 144 3.82 -1.32 14.67
CA TRP A 144 5.25 -1.03 14.66
C TRP A 144 5.53 0.35 14.07
N VAL A 145 6.20 1.22 14.83
CA VAL A 145 6.42 2.64 14.46
C VAL A 145 7.23 2.77 13.18
N SER A 146 8.29 1.97 13.01
CA SER A 146 9.15 1.96 11.82
C SER A 146 8.41 1.57 10.54
N GLU A 147 7.26 0.88 10.64
CA GLU A 147 6.40 0.56 9.49
C GLU A 147 5.40 1.67 9.15
N ARG A 148 5.59 2.90 9.67
CA ARG A 148 4.93 4.12 9.17
C ARG A 148 4.89 4.18 7.66
N LYS A 149 5.98 3.77 7.02
CA LYS A 149 6.13 3.69 5.57
C LYS A 149 5.03 2.87 4.89
N ASP A 150 4.54 1.81 5.55
CA ASP A 150 3.50 0.93 4.99
C ASP A 150 2.13 1.60 5.02
N VAL A 151 1.69 2.07 6.19
CA VAL A 151 0.36 2.68 6.33
C VAL A 151 0.26 4.00 5.56
N LEU A 152 1.35 4.78 5.50
CA LEU A 152 1.41 6.03 4.75
C LEU A 152 1.38 5.77 3.24
N SER A 153 2.19 4.84 2.74
CA SER A 153 2.16 4.47 1.32
C SER A 153 0.84 3.80 0.94
N GLY A 154 0.23 3.00 1.83
CA GLY A 154 -1.09 2.42 1.66
C GLY A 154 -2.18 3.47 1.51
N LEU A 155 -2.14 4.54 2.30
CA LEU A 155 -3.05 5.68 2.16
C LEU A 155 -2.93 6.31 0.76
N PHE A 156 -1.70 6.63 0.33
CA PHE A 156 -1.48 7.22 -1.00
C PHE A 156 -1.79 6.27 -2.15
N PHE A 157 -1.60 4.96 -1.96
CA PHE A 157 -2.06 3.93 -2.90
C PHE A 157 -3.57 4.04 -3.14
N MET A 158 -4.38 4.09 -2.06
CA MET A 158 -5.83 4.20 -2.16
C MET A 158 -6.27 5.54 -2.75
N LEU A 159 -5.63 6.65 -2.36
CA LEU A 159 -5.89 7.98 -2.93
C LEU A 159 -5.58 8.04 -4.42
N THR A 160 -4.45 7.46 -4.83
CA THR A 160 -4.05 7.37 -6.25
C THR A 160 -5.09 6.63 -7.07
N LEU A 161 -5.46 5.42 -6.64
CA LEU A 161 -6.45 4.61 -7.35
C LEU A 161 -7.83 5.27 -7.39
N ARG A 162 -8.23 5.94 -6.31
CA ARG A 162 -9.50 6.66 -6.27
C ARG A 162 -9.53 7.85 -7.23
N ALA A 163 -8.47 8.65 -7.26
CA ALA A 163 -8.35 9.75 -8.22
C ALA A 163 -8.30 9.21 -9.66
N TYR A 164 -7.54 8.13 -9.88
CA TYR A 164 -7.49 7.47 -11.18
C TYR A 164 -8.85 6.92 -11.63
N ALA A 165 -9.61 6.27 -10.74
CA ALA A 165 -10.95 5.77 -11.06
C ALA A 165 -11.90 6.92 -11.42
N ARG A 166 -11.83 8.08 -10.73
CA ARG A 166 -12.60 9.28 -11.11
C ARG A 166 -12.18 9.80 -12.47
N TYR A 167 -10.87 9.88 -12.75
CA TYR A 167 -10.37 10.24 -14.07
C TYR A 167 -10.92 9.32 -15.16
N ALA A 168 -10.86 8.00 -14.94
CA ALA A 168 -11.35 7.00 -15.88
C ALA A 168 -12.85 7.17 -16.19
N GLN A 169 -13.65 7.52 -15.16
CA GLN A 169 -15.10 7.68 -15.27
C GLN A 169 -15.52 9.05 -15.83
N LYS A 170 -14.81 10.13 -15.47
CA LYS A 170 -15.21 11.52 -15.76
C LYS A 170 -14.33 12.24 -16.78
N LYS A 171 -13.18 11.65 -17.16
CA LYS A 171 -12.14 12.27 -18.03
C LYS A 171 -11.63 13.62 -17.52
N SER A 172 -11.69 13.84 -16.21
CA SER A 172 -11.22 15.06 -15.55
C SER A 172 -9.71 15.12 -15.54
N ARG A 173 -9.10 16.10 -16.19
CA ARG A 173 -7.63 16.31 -16.14
C ARG A 173 -7.14 16.57 -14.72
N ALA A 174 -7.93 17.24 -13.89
CA ALA A 174 -7.59 17.48 -12.49
C ALA A 174 -7.46 16.18 -11.71
N ASP A 175 -8.37 15.21 -11.89
CA ASP A 175 -8.29 13.90 -11.25
C ASP A 175 -7.07 13.09 -11.71
N TYR A 176 -6.65 13.25 -12.98
CA TYR A 176 -5.41 12.63 -13.49
C TYR A 176 -4.16 13.19 -12.80
N TRP A 177 -4.03 14.53 -12.73
CA TRP A 177 -2.90 15.16 -12.04
C TRP A 177 -2.90 14.86 -10.54
N LEU A 178 -4.08 14.81 -9.93
CA LEU A 178 -4.22 14.42 -8.52
C LEU A 178 -3.74 12.99 -8.28
N ALA A 179 -4.08 12.05 -9.19
CA ALA A 179 -3.57 10.68 -9.13
C ALA A 179 -2.04 10.65 -9.24
N LEU A 180 -1.45 11.45 -10.14
CA LEU A 180 0.00 11.53 -10.31
C LEU A 180 0.70 12.10 -9.05
N VAL A 181 0.12 13.14 -8.44
CA VAL A 181 0.63 13.73 -7.19
C VAL A 181 0.57 12.70 -6.05
N PHE A 182 -0.57 12.04 -5.84
CA PHE A 182 -0.69 11.02 -4.80
C PHE A 182 0.26 9.85 -5.03
N PHE A 183 0.46 9.45 -6.29
CA PHE A 183 1.41 8.42 -6.64
C PHE A 183 2.85 8.81 -6.29
N ALA A 184 3.26 10.05 -6.62
CA ALA A 184 4.57 10.58 -6.25
C ALA A 184 4.76 10.61 -4.72
N LEU A 185 3.76 11.08 -3.96
CA LEU A 185 3.76 11.05 -2.49
C LEU A 185 3.87 9.61 -1.94
N GLY A 186 3.16 8.67 -2.56
CA GLY A 186 3.25 7.26 -2.21
C GLY A 186 4.64 6.67 -2.43
N LEU A 187 5.28 6.96 -3.57
CA LEU A 187 6.66 6.55 -3.86
C LEU A 187 7.67 7.16 -2.88
N MET A 188 7.44 8.42 -2.44
CA MET A 188 8.24 9.06 -1.40
C MET A 188 7.97 8.52 0.01
N SER A 189 6.91 7.74 0.20
CA SER A 189 6.62 7.05 1.47
C SER A 189 7.24 5.65 1.51
N LYS A 190 7.05 4.86 0.44
CA LYS A 190 7.66 3.53 0.27
C LYS A 190 7.77 3.21 -1.22
N PRO A 191 8.96 2.79 -1.72
CA PRO A 191 9.16 2.50 -3.15
C PRO A 191 8.30 1.35 -3.71
N MET A 192 7.61 0.59 -2.88
CA MET A 192 6.78 -0.55 -3.32
C MET A 192 5.67 -0.18 -4.31
N LEU A 193 5.26 1.09 -4.36
CA LEU A 193 4.23 1.54 -5.29
C LEU A 193 4.66 1.53 -6.77
N VAL A 194 5.92 1.23 -7.08
CA VAL A 194 6.42 1.17 -8.48
C VAL A 194 5.62 0.22 -9.38
N THR A 195 4.92 -0.74 -8.81
CA THR A 195 4.04 -1.68 -9.55
C THR A 195 2.63 -1.15 -9.80
N LEU A 196 2.23 -0.03 -9.19
CA LEU A 196 0.87 0.51 -9.27
C LEU A 196 0.39 0.84 -10.70
N PRO A 197 1.25 1.32 -11.64
CA PRO A 197 0.81 1.53 -13.02
C PRO A 197 0.28 0.26 -13.71
N PHE A 198 0.80 -0.92 -13.35
CA PHE A 198 0.29 -2.20 -13.84
C PHE A 198 -1.06 -2.55 -13.20
N VAL A 199 -1.23 -2.27 -11.90
CA VAL A 199 -2.54 -2.41 -11.24
C VAL A 199 -3.58 -1.51 -11.89
N MET A 200 -3.23 -0.27 -12.27
CA MET A 200 -4.13 0.61 -13.01
C MET A 200 -4.55 0.02 -14.36
N LEU A 201 -3.66 -0.66 -15.10
CA LEU A 201 -4.01 -1.36 -16.34
C LEU A 201 -4.97 -2.52 -16.09
N LEU A 202 -4.78 -3.27 -14.99
CA LEU A 202 -5.73 -4.31 -14.59
C LEU A 202 -7.09 -3.72 -14.24
N LEU A 203 -7.13 -2.58 -13.54
CA LEU A 203 -8.37 -1.87 -13.23
C LEU A 203 -9.07 -1.34 -14.50
N ASP A 204 -8.32 -0.92 -15.51
CA ASP A 204 -8.87 -0.52 -16.81
C ASP A 204 -9.60 -1.67 -17.50
N TRP A 205 -9.11 -2.91 -17.32
CA TRP A 205 -9.79 -4.10 -17.80
C TRP A 205 -11.00 -4.44 -16.91
N TRP A 206 -10.80 -4.57 -15.63
CA TRP A 206 -11.87 -4.81 -14.65
C TRP A 206 -11.53 -4.10 -13.33
N PRO A 207 -12.44 -3.36 -12.73
CA PRO A 207 -13.88 -3.19 -13.04
C PRO A 207 -14.22 -1.98 -13.92
N LEU A 208 -13.24 -1.16 -14.35
CA LEU A 208 -13.48 0.07 -15.10
C LEU A 208 -13.93 -0.16 -16.56
N ARG A 209 -13.69 -1.36 -17.10
CA ARG A 209 -14.16 -1.81 -18.42
C ARG A 209 -13.84 -0.86 -19.59
N ARG A 210 -12.69 -0.19 -19.55
CA ARG A 210 -12.28 0.80 -20.57
C ARG A 210 -11.96 0.17 -21.94
N PHE A 211 -11.71 -1.16 -21.98
CA PHE A 211 -11.51 -1.95 -23.21
C PHE A 211 -12.81 -2.45 -23.84
N SER A 212 -13.94 -2.32 -23.15
CA SER A 212 -15.22 -2.83 -23.67
C SER A 212 -15.61 -2.11 -24.98
N PRO A 213 -16.27 -2.80 -25.94
CA PRO A 213 -16.88 -2.15 -27.10
C PRO A 213 -17.92 -1.06 -26.73
N SER A 214 -18.49 -1.18 -25.54
CA SER A 214 -19.40 -0.20 -24.95
C SER A 214 -18.91 0.22 -23.56
N PRO A 215 -17.82 0.99 -23.49
CA PRO A 215 -17.29 1.41 -22.20
C PRO A 215 -18.21 2.44 -21.54
N PRO A 216 -18.14 2.60 -20.20
CA PRO A 216 -18.96 3.57 -19.48
C PRO A 216 -18.82 5.02 -19.96
N ASP A 217 -17.69 5.36 -20.58
CA ASP A 217 -17.36 6.67 -21.14
C ASP A 217 -17.68 6.83 -22.63
N GLY A 218 -18.31 5.82 -23.25
CA GLY A 218 -18.74 5.83 -24.65
C GLY A 218 -17.64 5.74 -25.71
N GLN A 219 -16.35 5.68 -25.30
CA GLN A 219 -15.22 5.60 -26.22
C GLN A 219 -14.29 4.43 -25.85
N PRO A 220 -14.29 3.33 -26.62
CA PRO A 220 -13.37 2.21 -26.37
C PRO A 220 -11.92 2.70 -26.48
N ALA A 221 -11.14 2.40 -25.46
CA ALA A 221 -9.72 2.71 -25.47
C ALA A 221 -8.90 1.54 -25.97
N THR A 222 -7.93 1.82 -26.81
CA THR A 222 -6.94 0.82 -27.20
C THR A 222 -5.91 0.59 -26.09
N LEU A 223 -5.33 -0.61 -26.01
CA LEU A 223 -4.26 -0.92 -25.04
C LEU A 223 -3.11 0.09 -25.14
N GLY A 224 -2.71 0.46 -26.36
CA GLY A 224 -1.64 1.45 -26.58
C GLY A 224 -1.95 2.81 -25.96
N ARG A 225 -3.20 3.32 -26.12
CA ARG A 225 -3.64 4.58 -25.49
C ARG A 225 -3.61 4.49 -23.96
N LEU A 226 -4.11 3.38 -23.40
CA LEU A 226 -4.11 3.19 -21.95
C LEU A 226 -2.68 3.03 -21.41
N ALA A 227 -1.79 2.37 -22.14
CA ALA A 227 -0.36 2.29 -21.77
C ALA A 227 0.31 3.69 -21.80
N LEU A 228 0.03 4.49 -22.83
CA LEU A 228 0.55 5.87 -22.93
C LEU A 228 0.08 6.75 -21.76
N GLU A 229 -1.16 6.59 -21.31
CA GLU A 229 -1.67 7.28 -20.12
C GLU A 229 -0.86 6.96 -18.85
N LYS A 230 -0.21 5.79 -18.76
CA LYS A 230 0.62 5.37 -17.61
C LYS A 230 2.08 5.77 -17.73
N LEU A 231 2.55 6.30 -18.86
CA LEU A 231 3.95 6.69 -19.03
C LEU A 231 4.47 7.64 -17.94
N PRO A 232 3.74 8.70 -17.51
CA PRO A 232 4.21 9.56 -16.41
C PRO A 232 4.36 8.81 -15.09
N PHE A 233 3.46 7.87 -14.78
CA PHE A 233 3.57 7.02 -13.59
C PHE A 233 4.76 6.07 -13.69
N LEU A 234 4.98 5.44 -14.85
CA LEU A 234 6.15 4.59 -15.10
C LEU A 234 7.46 5.38 -15.00
N ALA A 235 7.50 6.60 -15.50
CA ALA A 235 8.67 7.48 -15.38
C ALA A 235 8.99 7.75 -13.90
N LEU A 236 8.00 8.09 -13.08
CA LEU A 236 8.17 8.25 -11.63
C LEU A 236 8.61 6.95 -10.95
N SER A 237 8.08 5.79 -11.37
CA SER A 237 8.51 4.48 -10.87
C SER A 237 9.98 4.23 -11.17
N VAL A 238 10.45 4.54 -12.38
CA VAL A 238 11.87 4.40 -12.78
C VAL A 238 12.76 5.31 -11.93
N VAL A 239 12.38 6.57 -11.75
CA VAL A 239 13.13 7.53 -10.90
C VAL A 239 13.21 7.03 -9.46
N SER A 240 12.10 6.60 -8.88
CA SER A 240 12.06 6.06 -7.51
C SER A 240 12.91 4.79 -7.38
N SER A 241 12.83 3.88 -8.35
CA SER A 241 13.66 2.67 -8.37
C SER A 241 15.14 2.98 -8.47
N ALA A 242 15.53 3.93 -9.31
CA ALA A 242 16.93 4.36 -9.42
C ALA A 242 17.44 4.99 -8.11
N ALA A 243 16.65 5.87 -7.48
CA ALA A 243 16.99 6.45 -6.18
C ALA A 243 17.17 5.35 -5.11
N THR A 244 16.25 4.39 -5.06
CA THR A 244 16.32 3.26 -4.12
C THR A 244 17.56 2.40 -4.35
N LEU A 245 17.85 2.02 -5.60
CA LEU A 245 19.04 1.22 -5.93
C LEU A 245 20.35 1.91 -5.52
N VAL A 246 20.43 3.24 -5.69
CA VAL A 246 21.61 4.02 -5.27
C VAL A 246 21.78 3.95 -3.74
N LYS A 247 20.68 4.05 -2.97
CA LYS A 247 20.74 4.03 -1.48
C LYS A 247 20.92 2.61 -0.93
N GLN A 248 20.43 1.58 -1.59
CA GLN A 248 20.51 0.18 -1.13
C GLN A 248 21.80 -0.54 -1.49
N LYS A 249 22.78 0.10 -2.11
CA LYS A 249 24.05 -0.55 -2.55
C LYS A 249 24.71 -1.36 -1.44
N ARG A 250 24.75 -0.85 -0.20
CA ARG A 250 25.37 -1.56 0.95
C ARG A 250 24.60 -2.81 1.35
N ALA A 251 23.26 -2.76 1.36
CA ALA A 251 22.41 -3.91 1.70
C ALA A 251 22.48 -5.01 0.62
N MET A 252 22.63 -4.62 -0.66
CA MET A 252 22.73 -5.58 -1.76
C MET A 252 24.05 -6.39 -1.76
N LEU A 253 25.13 -5.84 -1.24
CA LEU A 253 26.42 -6.55 -1.15
C LEU A 253 26.33 -7.81 -0.27
N SER A 254 25.50 -7.82 0.77
CA SER A 254 25.27 -9.00 1.62
C SER A 254 24.56 -10.15 0.89
N LEU A 255 23.80 -9.85 -0.16
CA LEU A 255 23.03 -10.84 -0.96
C LEU A 255 23.88 -11.52 -2.04
N VAL A 256 25.03 -10.97 -2.40
CA VAL A 256 25.92 -11.53 -3.43
C VAL A 256 26.40 -12.94 -3.07
N ASN A 257 26.45 -13.26 -1.79
CA ASN A 257 26.91 -14.57 -1.26
C ASN A 257 25.86 -15.68 -1.39
N ILE A 258 24.62 -15.37 -1.80
CA ILE A 258 23.55 -16.37 -1.95
C ILE A 258 23.38 -16.71 -3.43
N PRO A 259 23.66 -17.96 -3.86
CA PRO A 259 23.52 -18.38 -5.25
C PRO A 259 22.13 -18.07 -5.84
N MET A 260 22.09 -17.65 -7.10
CA MET A 260 20.84 -17.26 -7.78
C MET A 260 19.78 -18.36 -7.73
N GLY A 261 20.18 -19.64 -7.85
CA GLY A 261 19.25 -20.78 -7.76
C GLY A 261 18.52 -20.84 -6.42
N ILE A 262 19.24 -20.63 -5.30
CA ILE A 262 18.65 -20.62 -3.96
C ILE A 262 17.68 -19.43 -3.81
N ARG A 263 18.03 -18.27 -4.35
CA ARG A 263 17.16 -17.09 -4.35
C ARG A 263 15.87 -17.33 -5.15
N ALA A 264 15.96 -17.94 -6.32
CA ALA A 264 14.81 -18.27 -7.16
C ALA A 264 13.86 -19.27 -6.48
N VAL A 265 14.43 -20.35 -5.89
CA VAL A 265 13.65 -21.33 -5.12
C VAL A 265 12.96 -20.66 -3.95
N ASN A 266 13.67 -19.84 -3.19
CA ASN A 266 13.09 -19.10 -2.06
C ASN A 266 11.95 -18.18 -2.51
N ALA A 267 12.09 -17.48 -3.63
CA ALA A 267 11.03 -16.61 -4.16
C ALA A 267 9.75 -17.40 -4.44
N ILE A 268 9.85 -18.54 -5.15
CA ILE A 268 8.68 -19.40 -5.49
C ILE A 268 7.98 -19.90 -4.23
N VAL A 269 8.75 -20.46 -3.29
CA VAL A 269 8.19 -21.01 -2.03
C VAL A 269 7.58 -19.90 -1.17
N THR A 270 8.23 -18.75 -1.09
CA THR A 270 7.76 -17.63 -0.29
C THR A 270 6.44 -17.04 -0.82
N TYR A 271 6.24 -17.00 -2.14
CA TYR A 271 4.95 -16.60 -2.73
C TYR A 271 3.78 -17.42 -2.16
N VAL A 272 3.93 -18.74 -2.16
CA VAL A 272 2.89 -19.64 -1.60
C VAL A 272 2.75 -19.47 -0.09
N ARG A 273 3.86 -19.29 0.63
CA ARG A 273 3.81 -19.03 2.08
C ARG A 273 3.05 -17.75 2.40
N TYR A 274 3.22 -16.67 1.64
CA TYR A 274 2.45 -15.44 1.83
C TYR A 274 0.96 -15.65 1.55
N LEU A 275 0.61 -16.39 0.49
CA LEU A 275 -0.79 -16.74 0.23
C LEU A 275 -1.39 -17.54 1.40
N LEU A 276 -0.66 -18.53 1.91
CA LEU A 276 -1.11 -19.30 3.08
C LEU A 276 -1.29 -18.42 4.32
N LYS A 277 -0.36 -17.49 4.59
CA LYS A 277 -0.47 -16.53 5.70
C LYS A 277 -1.65 -15.57 5.54
N MET A 278 -2.02 -15.23 4.31
CA MET A 278 -3.19 -14.42 4.04
C MET A 278 -4.50 -15.14 4.40
N PHE A 279 -4.59 -16.45 4.17
CA PHE A 279 -5.80 -17.22 4.52
C PHE A 279 -5.74 -17.83 5.92
N TRP A 280 -4.56 -18.12 6.44
CA TRP A 280 -4.32 -18.71 7.76
C TRP A 280 -3.17 -18.01 8.48
N PRO A 281 -3.44 -16.84 9.11
CA PRO A 281 -2.43 -15.96 9.68
C PRO A 281 -1.94 -16.43 11.07
N VAL A 282 -1.33 -17.61 11.15
CA VAL A 282 -0.72 -18.15 12.37
C VAL A 282 0.80 -18.11 12.28
N ASN A 283 1.48 -18.13 13.44
CA ASN A 283 2.94 -18.08 13.54
C ASN A 283 3.53 -16.93 12.71
N LEU A 284 2.95 -15.74 12.90
CA LEU A 284 3.48 -14.50 12.32
C LEU A 284 4.74 -14.11 13.10
N ALA A 285 5.77 -13.68 12.38
CA ALA A 285 7.05 -13.27 12.96
C ALA A 285 7.66 -12.12 12.15
N ILE A 286 8.43 -11.30 12.83
CA ILE A 286 9.27 -10.24 12.28
C ILE A 286 10.72 -10.54 12.73
N PRO A 287 11.66 -10.79 11.82
CA PRO A 287 11.58 -11.20 10.42
C PRO A 287 11.37 -12.72 10.26
N TYR A 288 11.12 -13.16 9.04
CA TYR A 288 11.22 -14.58 8.67
C TYR A 288 12.63 -14.86 8.17
N PRO A 289 13.50 -15.54 8.94
CA PRO A 289 14.87 -15.80 8.51
C PRO A 289 14.90 -16.66 7.25
N HIS A 290 15.88 -16.39 6.37
CA HIS A 290 16.11 -17.21 5.20
C HIS A 290 16.56 -18.61 5.63
N PRO A 291 15.88 -19.70 5.22
CA PRO A 291 16.17 -21.04 5.71
C PRO A 291 17.48 -21.64 5.16
N GLY A 292 18.20 -20.92 4.29
CA GLY A 292 19.37 -21.39 3.57
C GLY A 292 19.02 -22.32 2.43
N TYR A 293 18.14 -23.29 2.65
CA TYR A 293 17.77 -24.34 1.70
C TYR A 293 16.29 -24.73 1.88
N TRP A 294 15.64 -25.02 0.77
CA TRP A 294 14.28 -25.55 0.72
C TRP A 294 14.30 -26.98 0.19
N PRO A 295 13.62 -27.96 0.84
CA PRO A 295 13.41 -29.28 0.27
C PRO A 295 12.75 -29.22 -1.09
N PHE A 296 13.19 -30.05 -2.04
CA PHE A 296 12.69 -30.07 -3.42
C PHE A 296 11.17 -30.21 -3.52
N VAL A 297 10.59 -30.96 -2.58
CA VAL A 297 9.12 -31.13 -2.50
C VAL A 297 8.39 -29.80 -2.30
N HIS A 298 8.92 -28.86 -1.49
CA HIS A 298 8.32 -27.54 -1.29
C HIS A 298 8.34 -26.72 -2.58
N LEU A 299 9.43 -26.79 -3.36
CA LEU A 299 9.52 -26.14 -4.65
C LEU A 299 8.46 -26.69 -5.63
N CYS A 300 8.36 -28.03 -5.75
CA CYS A 300 7.41 -28.65 -6.66
C CYS A 300 5.96 -28.33 -6.30
N LEU A 301 5.58 -28.43 -5.02
CA LEU A 301 4.23 -28.10 -4.55
C LEU A 301 3.90 -26.61 -4.77
N SER A 302 4.86 -25.73 -4.46
CA SER A 302 4.65 -24.28 -4.64
C SER A 302 4.53 -23.91 -6.11
N ALA A 303 5.43 -24.38 -6.97
CA ALA A 303 5.36 -24.15 -8.41
C ALA A 303 4.06 -24.73 -9.00
N GLY A 304 3.69 -25.95 -8.62
CA GLY A 304 2.45 -26.59 -9.05
C GLY A 304 1.20 -25.79 -8.67
N LEU A 305 1.13 -25.29 -7.44
CA LEU A 305 0.02 -24.44 -6.98
C LEU A 305 -0.06 -23.12 -7.76
N ILE A 306 1.06 -22.44 -7.97
CA ILE A 306 1.11 -21.18 -8.74
C ILE A 306 0.60 -21.42 -10.15
N VAL A 307 1.10 -22.47 -10.84
CA VAL A 307 0.67 -22.83 -12.19
C VAL A 307 -0.82 -23.15 -12.21
N TRP A 308 -1.29 -23.97 -11.26
CA TRP A 308 -2.70 -24.36 -11.18
C TRP A 308 -3.62 -23.14 -11.00
N VAL A 309 -3.31 -22.24 -10.07
CA VAL A 309 -4.08 -21.00 -9.85
C VAL A 309 -4.08 -20.14 -11.11
N SER A 310 -2.91 -19.97 -11.76
CA SER A 310 -2.80 -19.18 -12.99
C SER A 310 -3.68 -19.74 -14.11
N LEU A 311 -3.64 -21.07 -14.32
CA LEU A 311 -4.47 -21.73 -15.32
C LEU A 311 -5.97 -21.66 -14.98
N ALA A 312 -6.33 -21.78 -13.72
CA ALA A 312 -7.73 -21.67 -13.29
C ALA A 312 -8.28 -20.26 -13.55
N VAL A 313 -7.51 -19.22 -13.24
CA VAL A 313 -7.89 -17.81 -13.51
C VAL A 313 -8.02 -17.55 -15.02
N MET A 314 -7.07 -18.04 -15.84
CA MET A 314 -7.14 -17.87 -17.30
C MET A 314 -8.33 -18.58 -17.94
N ARG A 315 -8.85 -19.65 -17.32
CA ARG A 315 -10.05 -20.37 -17.82
C ARG A 315 -11.36 -19.74 -17.35
N ALA A 316 -11.34 -19.03 -16.24
CA ALA A 316 -12.52 -18.41 -15.66
C ALA A 316 -12.81 -16.99 -16.18
N GLY A 317 -11.82 -16.35 -16.81
CA GLY A 317 -11.93 -15.02 -17.46
C GLY A 317 -12.14 -15.12 -18.94
#